data_41c175cf3c0067de191fed4df743be65
#
_entry.id   41c175cf3c0067de191fed4df743be65
#
_cell.length_a   1.000
_cell.length_b   1.000
_cell.length_c   1.000
_cell.angle_alpha   90.00
_cell.angle_beta   90.00
_cell.angle_gamma   90.00
#
_symmetry.space_group_name_H-M   'P 1'
#
loop_
_entity.id
_entity.type
_entity.pdbx_description
1 polymer ?
#
loop_
_entity_poly.entity_id
_entity_poly.type
_entity_poly.pdbx_seq_one_letter_code
_entity_poly.pdbx_strand_id
1 'polypeptide(L)'
;MLCLFALVAQADAPAATLQASVDRTRVNTGETVELTLESDDATLFGKPDMSALEADFEVRDTRQLNSLTTLEGNVHATTRWLITLMPKHSGSIDIPALKLGELVSQPIALQVVEVESSSPSQEQKLAPVFMEASLDQDSVYVQAQAVLTVRIYHSVSLFDDSNLTPLQVPDTRIEKLGDTRTYEKQINGIRHGVIEMRYALYPQHSGDMTIPAQEFSATMVQDIPQTQAAATSQPAVATSPQPGKLMRVMSDPLPLKVKPQPEHYPANTPWLPARSITLSENWSPDPAHTQIGDSLTRTLVIKAEGLSSAQLPPLPATDVSALRRYPDQPQLSNQASERGLVGSREEREALVPNRPGAIDIPAVDVVWWNTLEDHLEHSSLPAHTLQVSTNPALAVDMPVSDNSGVTVIG
;
A
#
# COMPACT_ATOMS: atom_id res chain seq x y z
N MET A 1 1.03 6.22 64.73
CA MET A 1 1.38 5.06 63.88
C MET A 1 0.53 5.16 62.61
N LEU A 2 1.12 5.76 61.59
CA LEU A 2 0.42 6.11 60.32
C LEU A 2 0.86 5.10 59.29
N CYS A 3 0.01 4.18 58.86
CA CYS A 3 0.26 3.24 57.80
C CYS A 3 0.03 3.92 56.42
N LEU A 4 1.13 4.13 55.73
CA LEU A 4 1.12 4.58 54.31
C LEU A 4 0.87 3.35 53.42
N PHE A 5 -0.34 3.26 52.83
CA PHE A 5 -0.59 2.28 51.74
C PHE A 5 -0.04 2.83 50.44
N ALA A 6 1.02 2.21 49.95
CA ALA A 6 1.52 2.43 48.58
C ALA A 6 0.61 1.69 47.61
N LEU A 7 -0.11 2.46 46.80
CA LEU A 7 -0.86 1.95 45.64
C LEU A 7 0.15 1.62 44.54
N VAL A 8 0.40 0.34 44.32
CA VAL A 8 1.16 -0.13 43.17
C VAL A 8 0.20 -0.10 41.97
N ALA A 9 0.40 0.84 41.07
CA ALA A 9 -0.27 0.84 39.76
C ALA A 9 0.29 -0.38 38.98
N GLN A 10 -0.54 -1.41 38.82
CA GLN A 10 -0.29 -2.46 37.83
C GLN A 10 -0.47 -1.83 36.45
N ALA A 11 0.61 -1.78 35.67
CA ALA A 11 0.51 -1.53 34.23
C ALA A 11 -0.18 -2.75 33.63
N ASP A 12 -1.41 -2.57 33.14
CA ASP A 12 -2.08 -3.59 32.34
C ASP A 12 -1.21 -3.89 31.12
N ALA A 13 -0.85 -5.17 30.94
CA ALA A 13 -0.28 -5.63 29.70
C ALA A 13 -1.28 -5.35 28.57
N PRO A 14 -0.82 -4.94 27.36
CA PRO A 14 -1.71 -4.72 26.24
C PRO A 14 -2.53 -6.00 26.01
N ALA A 15 -3.86 -5.85 25.96
CA ALA A 15 -4.75 -6.97 25.68
C ALA A 15 -4.44 -7.54 24.30
N ALA A 16 -4.29 -8.87 24.20
CA ALA A 16 -4.08 -9.55 22.95
C ALA A 16 -5.19 -9.19 21.94
N THR A 17 -4.83 -9.01 20.68
CA THR A 17 -5.75 -8.61 19.61
C THR A 17 -5.84 -9.68 18.53
N LEU A 18 -7.01 -9.77 17.88
CA LEU A 18 -7.21 -10.56 16.67
C LEU A 18 -7.51 -9.61 15.52
N GLN A 19 -6.55 -9.48 14.61
CA GLN A 19 -6.70 -8.67 13.42
C GLN A 19 -7.13 -9.53 12.23
N ALA A 20 -8.11 -9.03 11.45
CA ALA A 20 -8.53 -9.62 10.21
C ALA A 20 -8.19 -8.67 9.06
N SER A 21 -7.66 -9.22 7.97
CA SER A 21 -7.40 -8.49 6.73
C SER A 21 -7.63 -9.39 5.53
N VAL A 22 -7.89 -8.79 4.37
CA VAL A 22 -8.04 -9.52 3.10
C VAL A 22 -7.02 -9.01 2.10
N ASP A 23 -6.60 -9.88 1.18
CA ASP A 23 -5.69 -9.53 0.09
C ASP A 23 -6.31 -8.48 -0.85
N ARG A 24 -7.64 -8.43 -0.94
CA ARG A 24 -8.43 -7.45 -1.71
C ARG A 24 -9.87 -7.39 -1.23
N THR A 25 -10.50 -6.22 -1.36
CA THR A 25 -11.90 -5.98 -0.98
C THR A 25 -12.87 -6.09 -2.15
N ARG A 26 -12.35 -6.25 -3.37
CA ARG A 26 -13.14 -6.43 -4.59
C ARG A 26 -12.67 -7.69 -5.32
N VAL A 27 -13.58 -8.62 -5.57
CA VAL A 27 -13.36 -9.88 -6.27
C VAL A 27 -14.42 -10.09 -7.34
N ASN A 28 -14.10 -10.84 -8.37
CA ASN A 28 -15.09 -11.21 -9.38
C ASN A 28 -15.78 -12.52 -8.99
N THR A 29 -16.99 -12.74 -9.49
CA THR A 29 -17.71 -14.01 -9.29
C THR A 29 -16.83 -15.20 -9.74
N GLY A 30 -16.72 -16.22 -8.86
CA GLY A 30 -15.90 -17.42 -9.09
C GLY A 30 -14.40 -17.26 -8.77
N GLU A 31 -13.96 -16.11 -8.26
CA GLU A 31 -12.61 -15.90 -7.72
C GLU A 31 -12.58 -16.13 -6.22
N THR A 32 -11.44 -16.60 -5.71
CA THR A 32 -11.20 -16.69 -4.27
C THR A 32 -10.58 -15.41 -3.73
N VAL A 33 -10.77 -15.16 -2.43
CA VAL A 33 -10.10 -14.10 -1.66
C VAL A 33 -9.35 -14.74 -0.50
N GLU A 34 -8.16 -14.24 -0.18
CA GLU A 34 -7.39 -14.70 0.97
C GLU A 34 -7.69 -13.81 2.17
N LEU A 35 -8.28 -14.42 3.21
CA LEU A 35 -8.47 -13.81 4.52
C LEU A 35 -7.29 -14.19 5.41
N THR A 36 -6.63 -13.17 5.95
CA THR A 36 -5.58 -13.33 6.95
C THR A 36 -6.13 -12.95 8.32
N LEU A 37 -6.07 -13.89 9.27
CA LEU A 37 -6.27 -13.61 10.68
C LEU A 37 -4.92 -13.63 11.38
N GLU A 38 -4.60 -12.59 12.14
CA GLU A 38 -3.34 -12.46 12.86
C GLU A 38 -3.61 -12.21 14.35
N SER A 39 -2.93 -12.99 15.20
CA SER A 39 -2.95 -12.79 16.64
C SER A 39 -1.53 -12.65 17.18
N ASP A 40 -1.35 -11.67 18.06
CA ASP A 40 -0.13 -11.42 18.82
C ASP A 40 -0.03 -12.26 20.11
N ASP A 41 -1.02 -13.12 20.39
CA ASP A 41 -1.00 -14.05 21.52
C ASP A 41 -0.33 -15.38 21.13
N ALA A 42 0.89 -15.58 21.59
CA ALA A 42 1.67 -16.79 21.37
C ALA A 42 1.08 -18.06 22.03
N THR A 43 0.16 -17.89 22.98
CA THR A 43 -0.43 -19.01 23.75
C THR A 43 -1.73 -19.54 23.14
N LEU A 44 -2.27 -18.87 22.13
CA LEU A 44 -3.48 -19.29 21.44
C LEU A 44 -3.20 -20.44 20.45
N PHE A 45 -3.32 -21.66 20.96
CA PHE A 45 -3.37 -22.86 20.14
C PHE A 45 -4.83 -23.17 19.81
N GLY A 46 -5.26 -22.89 18.59
CA GLY A 46 -6.64 -23.18 18.18
C GLY A 46 -6.86 -22.91 16.70
N LYS A 47 -7.98 -23.42 16.19
CA LYS A 47 -8.48 -23.02 14.86
C LYS A 47 -9.53 -21.94 15.08
N PRO A 48 -9.55 -20.88 14.25
CA PRO A 48 -10.65 -19.92 14.24
C PRO A 48 -11.98 -20.61 13.99
N ASP A 49 -13.04 -20.14 14.61
CA ASP A 49 -14.40 -20.59 14.32
C ASP A 49 -14.85 -20.03 12.97
N MET A 50 -14.96 -20.90 11.99
CA MET A 50 -15.32 -20.56 10.61
C MET A 50 -16.80 -20.77 10.30
N SER A 51 -17.60 -21.23 11.26
CA SER A 51 -19.02 -21.53 11.05
C SER A 51 -19.82 -20.30 10.55
N ALA A 52 -19.42 -19.12 10.97
CA ALA A 52 -20.03 -17.86 10.53
C ALA A 52 -19.77 -17.55 9.03
N LEU A 53 -18.73 -18.12 8.42
CA LEU A 53 -18.39 -17.94 7.00
C LEU A 53 -19.25 -18.82 6.08
N GLU A 54 -19.78 -19.94 6.59
CA GLU A 54 -20.45 -20.97 5.76
C GLU A 54 -21.73 -20.46 5.06
N ALA A 55 -22.34 -19.38 5.55
CA ALA A 55 -23.52 -18.81 4.92
C ALA A 55 -23.20 -18.24 3.52
N ASP A 56 -22.15 -17.44 3.42
CA ASP A 56 -21.85 -16.63 2.25
C ASP A 56 -20.57 -17.05 1.51
N PHE A 57 -19.74 -17.91 2.15
CA PHE A 57 -18.46 -18.35 1.61
C PHE A 57 -18.33 -19.87 1.64
N GLU A 58 -17.54 -20.40 0.69
CA GLU A 58 -16.98 -21.73 0.74
C GLU A 58 -15.51 -21.62 1.14
N VAL A 59 -15.14 -22.24 2.28
CA VAL A 59 -13.75 -22.30 2.73
C VAL A 59 -13.01 -23.36 1.93
N ARG A 60 -12.01 -22.96 1.13
CA ARG A 60 -11.25 -23.83 0.23
C ARG A 60 -10.00 -24.40 0.87
N ASP A 61 -9.26 -23.56 1.59
CA ASP A 61 -8.00 -23.94 2.24
C ASP A 61 -7.82 -23.13 3.53
N THR A 62 -7.06 -23.68 4.46
CA THR A 62 -6.67 -23.01 5.68
C THR A 62 -5.26 -23.42 6.07
N ARG A 63 -4.35 -22.45 6.17
CA ARG A 63 -2.97 -22.65 6.59
C ARG A 63 -2.69 -21.84 7.83
N GLN A 64 -1.92 -22.40 8.74
CA GLN A 64 -1.44 -21.70 9.93
C GLN A 64 0.07 -21.48 9.82
N LEU A 65 0.50 -20.25 10.04
CA LEU A 65 1.89 -19.81 10.06
C LEU A 65 2.20 -19.24 11.43
N ASN A 66 3.27 -19.74 12.07
CA ASN A 66 3.75 -19.21 13.33
C ASN A 66 5.09 -18.50 13.08
N SER A 67 5.21 -17.27 13.53
CA SER A 67 6.42 -16.47 13.42
C SER A 67 6.90 -16.03 14.78
N LEU A 68 8.21 -16.13 15.00
CA LEU A 68 8.90 -15.62 16.19
C LEU A 68 9.87 -14.54 15.74
N THR A 69 9.63 -13.30 16.17
CA THR A 69 10.50 -12.16 15.86
C THR A 69 11.06 -11.59 17.15
N THR A 70 12.38 -11.35 17.20
CA THR A 70 13.01 -10.68 18.33
C THR A 70 13.23 -9.22 17.97
N LEU A 71 12.53 -8.32 18.63
CA LEU A 71 12.68 -6.87 18.49
C LEU A 71 13.16 -6.28 19.82
N GLU A 72 14.24 -5.54 19.80
CA GLU A 72 14.82 -4.87 21.00
C GLU A 72 15.02 -5.80 22.22
N GLY A 73 15.32 -7.08 21.98
CA GLY A 73 15.53 -8.08 23.03
C GLY A 73 14.25 -8.73 23.57
N ASN A 74 13.06 -8.32 23.09
CA ASN A 74 11.79 -8.96 23.41
C ASN A 74 11.38 -9.91 22.29
N VAL A 75 10.90 -11.10 22.67
CA VAL A 75 10.41 -12.10 21.73
C VAL A 75 8.91 -11.83 21.49
N HIS A 76 8.57 -11.50 20.25
CA HIS A 76 7.20 -11.39 19.79
C HIS A 76 6.84 -12.63 19.00
N ALA A 77 5.84 -13.36 19.46
CA ALA A 77 5.28 -14.49 18.73
C ALA A 77 3.97 -14.04 18.07
N THR A 78 3.86 -14.31 16.79
CA THR A 78 2.66 -14.00 16.00
C THR A 78 2.16 -15.28 15.36
N THR A 79 0.86 -15.57 15.51
CA THR A 79 0.19 -16.65 14.79
C THR A 79 -0.71 -16.06 13.72
N ARG A 80 -0.55 -16.55 12.50
CA ARG A 80 -1.31 -16.09 11.33
C ARG A 80 -2.03 -17.28 10.68
N TRP A 81 -3.31 -17.12 10.41
CA TRP A 81 -4.11 -18.08 9.62
C TRP A 81 -4.42 -17.45 8.27
N LEU A 82 -4.04 -18.15 7.21
CA LEU A 82 -4.39 -17.82 5.82
C LEU A 82 -5.56 -18.70 5.42
N ILE A 83 -6.70 -18.08 5.11
CA ILE A 83 -7.96 -18.76 4.83
C ILE A 83 -8.40 -18.36 3.44
N THR A 84 -8.46 -19.34 2.52
CA THR A 84 -8.92 -19.09 1.16
C THR A 84 -10.44 -19.25 1.11
N LEU A 85 -11.13 -18.15 0.81
CA LEU A 85 -12.60 -18.08 0.76
C LEU A 85 -13.07 -17.89 -0.68
N MET A 86 -14.10 -18.63 -1.10
CA MET A 86 -14.82 -18.41 -2.34
C MET A 86 -16.22 -17.88 -2.04
N PRO A 87 -16.58 -16.66 -2.47
CA PRO A 87 -17.92 -16.13 -2.32
C PRO A 87 -18.95 -16.98 -3.07
N LYS A 88 -20.11 -17.23 -2.47
CA LYS A 88 -21.20 -18.03 -3.06
C LYS A 88 -22.14 -17.22 -3.96
N HIS A 89 -22.19 -15.90 -3.79
CA HIS A 89 -23.05 -15.01 -4.57
C HIS A 89 -22.38 -13.67 -4.84
N SER A 90 -22.90 -12.90 -5.81
CA SER A 90 -22.46 -11.54 -6.13
C SER A 90 -23.12 -10.49 -5.22
N GLY A 91 -22.55 -9.29 -5.19
CA GLY A 91 -23.02 -8.15 -4.40
C GLY A 91 -22.07 -7.75 -3.28
N SER A 92 -22.56 -6.94 -2.36
CA SER A 92 -21.83 -6.61 -1.13
C SER A 92 -22.05 -7.73 -0.11
N ILE A 93 -20.95 -8.36 0.31
CA ILE A 93 -20.94 -9.48 1.27
C ILE A 93 -19.99 -9.10 2.39
N ASP A 94 -20.42 -9.31 3.63
CA ASP A 94 -19.55 -9.06 4.77
C ASP A 94 -18.88 -10.36 5.22
N ILE A 95 -17.56 -10.35 5.36
CA ILE A 95 -16.83 -11.35 6.13
C ILE A 95 -17.14 -11.04 7.60
N PRO A 96 -17.86 -11.90 8.31
CA PRO A 96 -18.30 -11.62 9.67
C PRO A 96 -17.11 -11.58 10.64
N ALA A 97 -17.32 -11.02 11.81
CA ALA A 97 -16.36 -11.08 12.90
C ALA A 97 -16.12 -12.55 13.30
N LEU A 98 -14.86 -12.98 13.25
CA LEU A 98 -14.45 -14.36 13.56
C LEU A 98 -13.91 -14.44 14.99
N LYS A 99 -14.16 -15.59 15.63
CA LYS A 99 -13.73 -15.87 17.00
C LYS A 99 -12.55 -16.81 17.05
N LEU A 100 -11.61 -16.48 17.93
CA LEU A 100 -10.49 -17.34 18.29
C LEU A 100 -10.33 -17.31 19.82
N GLY A 101 -10.86 -18.31 20.52
CA GLY A 101 -11.01 -18.27 21.96
C GLY A 101 -11.90 -17.11 22.40
N GLU A 102 -11.37 -16.23 23.24
CA GLU A 102 -12.07 -14.99 23.68
C GLU A 102 -11.88 -13.81 22.72
N LEU A 103 -10.96 -13.91 21.77
CA LEU A 103 -10.66 -12.85 20.82
C LEU A 103 -11.66 -12.85 19.66
N VAL A 104 -12.01 -11.63 19.20
CA VAL A 104 -12.96 -11.42 18.10
C VAL A 104 -12.37 -10.42 17.13
N SER A 105 -12.39 -10.76 15.84
CA SER A 105 -11.94 -9.86 14.78
C SER A 105 -13.01 -8.82 14.42
N GLN A 106 -12.59 -7.79 13.67
CA GLN A 106 -13.53 -6.87 13.02
C GLN A 106 -14.12 -7.50 11.75
N PRO A 107 -15.38 -7.20 11.40
CA PRO A 107 -15.96 -7.60 10.11
C PRO A 107 -15.30 -6.83 8.96
N ILE A 108 -15.28 -7.43 7.76
CA ILE A 108 -14.71 -6.81 6.56
C ILE A 108 -15.74 -6.86 5.43
N ALA A 109 -16.06 -5.70 4.86
CA ALA A 109 -16.93 -5.62 3.68
C ALA A 109 -16.18 -6.04 2.42
N LEU A 110 -16.77 -6.94 1.65
CA LEU A 110 -16.27 -7.46 0.38
C LEU A 110 -17.26 -7.16 -0.74
N GLN A 111 -16.78 -6.62 -1.85
CA GLN A 111 -17.57 -6.38 -3.04
C GLN A 111 -17.33 -7.49 -4.06
N VAL A 112 -18.33 -8.33 -4.30
CA VAL A 112 -18.28 -9.38 -5.34
C VAL A 112 -18.98 -8.89 -6.59
N VAL A 113 -18.20 -8.68 -7.66
CA VAL A 113 -18.68 -8.13 -8.93
C VAL A 113 -18.97 -9.25 -9.90
N GLU A 114 -20.17 -9.22 -10.46
CA GLU A 114 -20.49 -10.08 -11.59
C GLU A 114 -19.85 -9.51 -12.85
N VAL A 115 -18.87 -10.22 -13.40
CA VAL A 115 -18.24 -9.84 -14.67
C VAL A 115 -18.99 -10.51 -15.78
N GLU A 116 -19.74 -9.73 -16.56
CA GLU A 116 -20.11 -10.14 -17.92
C GLU A 116 -18.81 -10.28 -18.70
N SER A 117 -18.46 -11.53 -19.03
CA SER A 117 -17.20 -11.85 -19.69
C SER A 117 -17.17 -11.19 -21.07
N SER A 118 -16.41 -10.11 -21.21
CA SER A 118 -15.82 -9.75 -22.50
C SER A 118 -14.76 -10.82 -22.79
N SER A 119 -15.15 -11.81 -23.56
CA SER A 119 -14.43 -13.09 -23.66
C SER A 119 -13.23 -13.00 -24.59
N PRO A 120 -12.06 -13.53 -24.18
CA PRO A 120 -11.15 -14.17 -25.11
C PRO A 120 -11.89 -15.33 -25.78
N SER A 121 -11.52 -15.67 -27.01
CA SER A 121 -12.19 -16.70 -27.79
C SER A 121 -12.38 -17.97 -26.99
N GLN A 122 -13.53 -18.63 -27.09
CA GLN A 122 -13.87 -19.83 -26.32
C GLN A 122 -12.80 -20.95 -26.42
N GLU A 123 -12.02 -20.97 -27.49
CA GLU A 123 -10.93 -21.95 -27.69
C GLU A 123 -9.72 -21.67 -26.79
N GLN A 124 -9.38 -20.43 -26.49
CA GLN A 124 -8.27 -20.10 -25.57
C GLN A 124 -8.57 -20.47 -24.12
N LYS A 125 -9.84 -20.43 -23.71
CA LYS A 125 -10.27 -20.82 -22.35
C LYS A 125 -10.26 -22.35 -22.09
N LEU A 126 -10.04 -23.15 -23.11
CA LEU A 126 -9.91 -24.59 -23.01
C LEU A 126 -8.44 -25.05 -22.93
N ALA A 127 -7.48 -24.16 -23.16
CA ALA A 127 -6.07 -24.49 -23.01
C ALA A 127 -5.73 -24.73 -21.52
N PRO A 128 -4.90 -25.75 -21.21
CA PRO A 128 -4.53 -26.03 -19.82
C PRO A 128 -3.73 -24.90 -19.15
N VAL A 129 -3.09 -24.05 -19.95
CA VAL A 129 -2.43 -22.83 -19.52
C VAL A 129 -2.75 -21.74 -20.53
N PHE A 130 -3.19 -20.58 -20.07
CA PHE A 130 -3.42 -19.40 -20.90
C PHE A 130 -3.11 -18.11 -20.11
N MET A 131 -3.01 -16.99 -20.80
CA MET A 131 -2.65 -15.71 -20.22
C MET A 131 -3.62 -14.62 -20.67
N GLU A 132 -3.93 -13.73 -19.76
CA GLU A 132 -4.68 -12.50 -20.01
C GLU A 132 -3.86 -11.30 -19.54
N ALA A 133 -3.88 -10.22 -20.30
CA ALA A 133 -3.40 -8.91 -19.89
C ALA A 133 -4.51 -7.90 -20.06
N SER A 134 -4.65 -6.97 -19.12
CA SER A 134 -5.68 -5.94 -19.17
C SER A 134 -5.19 -4.64 -18.55
N LEU A 135 -5.67 -3.51 -19.08
CA LEU A 135 -5.47 -2.18 -18.50
C LEU A 135 -6.74 -1.77 -17.73
N ASP A 136 -6.56 -1.00 -16.67
CA ASP A 136 -7.68 -0.40 -15.92
C ASP A 136 -8.39 0.70 -16.70
N GLN A 137 -7.73 1.29 -17.71
CA GLN A 137 -8.25 2.31 -18.60
C GLN A 137 -7.52 2.27 -19.95
N ASP A 138 -8.20 2.67 -21.01
CA ASP A 138 -7.69 2.72 -22.39
C ASP A 138 -7.04 4.06 -22.77
N SER A 139 -7.19 5.06 -21.89
CA SER A 139 -6.67 6.41 -22.11
C SER A 139 -6.22 7.04 -20.79
N VAL A 140 -5.01 7.60 -20.79
CA VAL A 140 -4.41 8.30 -19.63
C VAL A 140 -3.77 9.60 -20.07
N TYR A 141 -3.50 10.52 -19.16
CA TYR A 141 -2.62 11.66 -19.42
C TYR A 141 -1.15 11.24 -19.38
N VAL A 142 -0.30 12.00 -20.06
CA VAL A 142 1.16 11.87 -19.95
C VAL A 142 1.57 11.94 -18.46
N GLN A 143 2.44 11.02 -18.02
CA GLN A 143 2.88 10.85 -16.63
C GLN A 143 1.78 10.45 -15.63
N ALA A 144 0.52 10.29 -16.05
CA ALA A 144 -0.51 9.67 -15.23
C ALA A 144 -0.37 8.16 -15.22
N GLN A 145 -0.88 7.52 -14.17
CA GLN A 145 -0.84 6.09 -14.00
C GLN A 145 -1.90 5.38 -14.85
N ALA A 146 -1.47 4.33 -15.57
CA ALA A 146 -2.31 3.22 -16.02
C ALA A 146 -1.92 1.97 -15.24
N VAL A 147 -2.87 1.13 -14.87
CA VAL A 147 -2.59 -0.15 -14.19
C VAL A 147 -2.73 -1.29 -15.17
N LEU A 148 -1.61 -1.97 -15.43
CA LEU A 148 -1.57 -3.22 -16.18
C LEU A 148 -1.70 -4.39 -15.20
N THR A 149 -2.66 -5.26 -15.46
CA THR A 149 -2.84 -6.52 -14.76
C THR A 149 -2.55 -7.68 -15.71
N VAL A 150 -1.61 -8.54 -15.34
CA VAL A 150 -1.26 -9.76 -16.08
C VAL A 150 -1.70 -10.95 -15.25
N ARG A 151 -2.51 -11.86 -15.82
CA ARG A 151 -3.00 -13.07 -15.19
C ARG A 151 -2.60 -14.29 -16.01
N ILE A 152 -2.01 -15.25 -15.34
CA ILE A 152 -1.66 -16.54 -15.91
C ILE A 152 -2.58 -17.57 -15.26
N TYR A 153 -3.34 -18.27 -16.07
CA TYR A 153 -4.28 -19.32 -15.65
C TYR A 153 -3.72 -20.68 -15.96
N HIS A 154 -3.79 -21.60 -15.01
CA HIS A 154 -3.37 -22.98 -15.22
C HIS A 154 -4.35 -23.95 -14.55
N SER A 155 -4.83 -24.95 -15.28
CA SER A 155 -5.66 -26.05 -14.77
C SER A 155 -4.85 -27.30 -14.48
N VAL A 156 -3.54 -27.25 -14.72
CA VAL A 156 -2.54 -28.31 -14.52
C VAL A 156 -1.44 -27.82 -13.59
N SER A 157 -0.75 -28.74 -12.93
CA SER A 157 0.42 -28.41 -12.13
C SER A 157 1.59 -27.98 -13.02
N LEU A 158 2.30 -26.93 -12.61
CA LEU A 158 3.47 -26.41 -13.28
C LEU A 158 4.72 -26.68 -12.44
N PHE A 159 5.87 -26.86 -13.11
CA PHE A 159 7.16 -26.93 -12.45
C PHE A 159 7.63 -25.51 -12.04
N ASP A 160 8.61 -25.46 -11.12
CA ASP A 160 9.22 -24.22 -10.64
C ASP A 160 10.10 -23.48 -11.68
N ASP A 161 10.13 -23.98 -12.92
CA ASP A 161 10.84 -23.36 -14.06
C ASP A 161 10.01 -22.28 -14.79
N SER A 162 8.87 -21.90 -14.21
CA SER A 162 8.00 -20.89 -14.80
C SER A 162 8.71 -19.54 -14.94
N ASN A 163 8.62 -18.95 -16.13
CA ASN A 163 9.23 -17.68 -16.44
C ASN A 163 8.28 -16.77 -17.22
N LEU A 164 8.14 -15.53 -16.75
CA LEU A 164 7.45 -14.46 -17.47
C LEU A 164 8.50 -13.50 -18.00
N THR A 165 8.39 -13.12 -19.28
CA THR A 165 9.30 -12.11 -19.86
C THR A 165 9.21 -10.81 -19.08
N PRO A 166 10.35 -10.14 -18.79
CA PRO A 166 10.33 -8.85 -18.14
C PRO A 166 9.50 -7.84 -18.95
N LEU A 167 8.57 -7.15 -18.28
CA LEU A 167 7.77 -6.12 -18.92
C LEU A 167 8.65 -4.94 -19.33
N GLN A 168 8.70 -4.65 -20.61
CA GLN A 168 9.41 -3.51 -21.19
C GLN A 168 8.47 -2.75 -22.11
N VAL A 169 8.19 -1.50 -21.79
CA VAL A 169 7.37 -0.61 -22.58
C VAL A 169 8.19 0.64 -22.90
N PRO A 170 8.42 0.98 -24.18
CA PRO A 170 9.20 2.14 -24.54
C PRO A 170 8.67 3.41 -23.90
N ASP A 171 9.55 4.34 -23.53
CA ASP A 171 9.21 5.65 -22.98
C ASP A 171 8.19 5.61 -21.84
N THR A 172 8.22 4.54 -21.03
CA THR A 172 7.28 4.33 -19.93
C THR A 172 8.05 3.93 -18.67
N ARG A 173 7.82 4.64 -17.59
CA ARG A 173 8.28 4.23 -16.27
C ARG A 173 7.33 3.16 -15.75
N ILE A 174 7.89 2.06 -15.23
CA ILE A 174 7.14 0.91 -14.76
C ILE A 174 7.48 0.64 -13.31
N GLU A 175 6.45 0.48 -12.46
CA GLU A 175 6.61 0.06 -11.08
C GLU A 175 5.71 -1.14 -10.80
N LYS A 176 6.24 -2.18 -10.15
CA LYS A 176 5.44 -3.34 -9.75
C LYS A 176 4.53 -2.95 -8.57
N LEU A 177 3.25 -3.33 -8.64
CA LEU A 177 2.25 -3.03 -7.62
C LEU A 177 2.10 -4.20 -6.64
N GLY A 178 2.86 -4.15 -5.55
CA GLY A 178 2.83 -5.17 -4.52
C GLY A 178 3.42 -6.52 -4.96
N ASP A 179 3.12 -7.55 -4.20
CA ASP A 179 3.57 -8.91 -4.47
C ASP A 179 2.71 -9.59 -5.54
N THR A 180 3.24 -10.68 -6.10
CA THR A 180 2.50 -11.56 -6.99
C THR A 180 1.41 -12.26 -6.18
N ARG A 181 0.16 -12.19 -6.63
CA ARG A 181 -0.97 -12.86 -5.99
C ARG A 181 -1.22 -14.21 -6.64
N THR A 182 -1.57 -15.21 -5.85
CA THR A 182 -1.96 -16.52 -6.34
C THR A 182 -3.30 -16.88 -5.71
N TYR A 183 -4.27 -17.23 -6.55
CA TYR A 183 -5.61 -17.60 -6.12
C TYR A 183 -6.24 -18.61 -7.08
N GLU A 184 -7.41 -19.12 -6.75
CA GLU A 184 -8.17 -20.01 -7.63
C GLU A 184 -9.34 -19.27 -8.28
N LYS A 185 -9.64 -19.66 -9.51
CA LYS A 185 -10.82 -19.21 -10.26
C LYS A 185 -11.47 -20.36 -10.99
N GLN A 186 -12.79 -20.42 -10.94
CA GLN A 186 -13.55 -21.37 -11.73
C GLN A 186 -13.97 -20.77 -13.06
N ILE A 187 -13.54 -21.38 -14.16
CA ILE A 187 -13.87 -20.94 -15.53
C ILE A 187 -14.50 -22.13 -16.26
N ASN A 188 -15.72 -21.95 -16.77
CA ASN A 188 -16.48 -23.03 -17.46
C ASN A 188 -16.55 -24.35 -16.67
N GLY A 189 -16.68 -24.28 -15.33
CA GLY A 189 -16.71 -25.45 -14.46
C GLY A 189 -15.36 -26.08 -14.16
N ILE A 190 -14.26 -25.60 -14.77
CA ILE A 190 -12.90 -26.08 -14.54
C ILE A 190 -12.20 -25.12 -13.57
N ARG A 191 -11.55 -25.68 -12.54
CA ARG A 191 -10.75 -24.92 -11.58
C ARG A 191 -9.39 -24.60 -12.20
N HIS A 192 -9.01 -23.33 -12.11
CA HIS A 192 -7.71 -22.83 -12.52
C HIS A 192 -7.00 -22.17 -11.34
N GLY A 193 -5.71 -22.46 -11.17
CA GLY A 193 -4.82 -21.60 -10.41
C GLY A 193 -4.57 -20.33 -11.24
N VAL A 194 -4.53 -19.18 -10.58
CA VAL A 194 -4.27 -17.89 -11.20
C VAL A 194 -3.07 -17.27 -10.54
N ILE A 195 -2.10 -16.86 -11.36
CA ILE A 195 -0.94 -16.06 -10.93
C ILE A 195 -1.16 -14.66 -11.47
N GLU A 196 -1.37 -13.69 -10.57
CA GLU A 196 -1.66 -12.30 -10.92
C GLU A 196 -0.50 -11.38 -10.55
N MET A 197 -0.08 -10.59 -11.50
CA MET A 197 0.91 -9.53 -11.34
C MET A 197 0.35 -8.22 -11.82
N ARG A 198 0.61 -7.14 -11.08
CA ARG A 198 0.12 -5.81 -11.40
C ARG A 198 1.28 -4.82 -11.52
N TYR A 199 1.14 -3.90 -12.44
CA TYR A 199 2.16 -2.88 -12.72
C TYR A 199 1.51 -1.50 -12.89
N ALA A 200 2.11 -0.49 -12.29
CA ALA A 200 1.81 0.90 -12.60
C ALA A 200 2.69 1.35 -13.77
N LEU A 201 2.06 1.84 -14.81
CA LEU A 201 2.70 2.36 -16.02
C LEU A 201 2.53 3.88 -16.05
N TYR A 202 3.63 4.60 -16.29
CA TYR A 202 3.65 6.06 -16.39
C TYR A 202 4.25 6.45 -17.75
N PRO A 203 3.44 6.61 -18.81
CA PRO A 203 3.91 7.02 -20.12
C PRO A 203 4.57 8.41 -20.07
N GLN A 204 5.72 8.57 -20.70
CA GLN A 204 6.48 9.84 -20.65
C GLN A 204 6.18 10.76 -21.84
N HIS A 205 5.53 10.27 -22.88
CA HIS A 205 5.14 11.04 -24.06
C HIS A 205 3.67 10.82 -24.40
N SER A 206 3.02 11.85 -24.93
CA SER A 206 1.65 11.73 -25.44
C SER A 206 1.62 11.12 -26.84
N GLY A 207 0.51 10.48 -27.16
CA GLY A 207 0.28 9.80 -28.45
C GLY A 207 -0.30 8.40 -28.25
N ASP A 208 -0.47 7.69 -29.35
CA ASP A 208 -0.93 6.31 -29.31
C ASP A 208 0.27 5.40 -29.08
N MET A 209 0.17 4.53 -28.08
CA MET A 209 1.19 3.54 -27.75
C MET A 209 0.59 2.15 -27.65
N THR A 210 1.44 1.13 -27.76
CA THR A 210 1.02 -0.26 -27.59
C THR A 210 1.91 -0.91 -26.54
N ILE A 211 1.29 -1.49 -25.53
CA ILE A 211 1.97 -2.35 -24.56
C ILE A 211 2.19 -3.69 -25.24
N PRO A 212 3.45 -4.15 -25.37
CA PRO A 212 3.75 -5.38 -26.09
C PRO A 212 3.20 -6.61 -25.38
N ALA A 213 2.88 -7.63 -26.17
CA ALA A 213 2.51 -8.94 -25.66
C ALA A 213 3.57 -9.48 -24.70
N GLN A 214 3.13 -10.08 -23.59
CA GLN A 214 3.99 -10.75 -22.62
C GLN A 214 4.01 -12.25 -22.91
N GLU A 215 5.18 -12.87 -22.81
CA GLU A 215 5.34 -14.32 -22.97
C GLU A 215 5.56 -14.97 -21.60
N PHE A 216 4.79 -16.00 -21.33
CA PHE A 216 4.97 -16.89 -20.18
C PHE A 216 5.34 -18.28 -20.67
N SER A 217 6.36 -18.88 -20.06
CA SER A 217 6.79 -20.25 -20.31
C SER A 217 6.85 -21.04 -19.00
N ALA A 218 6.41 -22.29 -19.05
CA ALA A 218 6.46 -23.22 -17.93
C ALA A 218 6.44 -24.66 -18.43
N THR A 219 7.04 -25.57 -17.69
CA THR A 219 6.94 -27.01 -17.92
C THR A 219 5.75 -27.56 -17.12
N MET A 220 4.83 -28.25 -17.78
CA MET A 220 3.73 -28.94 -17.10
C MET A 220 4.25 -30.17 -16.36
N VAL A 221 3.67 -30.47 -15.22
CA VAL A 221 3.87 -31.74 -14.54
C VAL A 221 3.10 -32.81 -15.29
N GLN A 222 3.77 -33.90 -15.65
CA GLN A 222 3.10 -35.05 -16.26
C GLN A 222 2.51 -35.92 -15.15
N ASP A 223 1.17 -36.01 -15.09
CA ASP A 223 0.50 -36.98 -14.28
C ASP A 223 0.75 -38.36 -14.90
N ILE A 224 1.55 -39.19 -14.24
CA ILE A 224 1.71 -40.58 -14.66
C ILE A 224 0.39 -41.30 -14.30
N PRO A 225 -0.37 -41.81 -15.30
CA PRO A 225 -1.55 -42.57 -14.99
C PRO A 225 -1.14 -43.79 -14.16
N GLN A 226 -1.74 -43.96 -12.97
CA GLN A 226 -1.58 -45.20 -12.17
C GLN A 226 -2.28 -46.37 -12.87
N THR A 227 -1.87 -46.70 -14.05
CA THR A 227 -2.31 -47.91 -14.74
C THR A 227 -1.23 -48.97 -14.56
N GLN A 228 -1.56 -49.98 -13.77
CA GLN A 228 -0.82 -51.23 -13.50
C GLN A 228 0.13 -51.21 -12.28
N ALA A 229 -0.41 -51.00 -11.09
CA ALA A 229 0.10 -51.70 -9.92
C ALA A 229 -0.75 -52.99 -9.69
N ALA A 230 -0.64 -53.94 -10.61
CA ALA A 230 -1.06 -55.30 -10.34
C ALA A 230 0.11 -56.00 -9.61
N ALA A 231 -0.14 -56.32 -8.33
CA ALA A 231 0.49 -57.39 -7.59
C ALA A 231 2.02 -57.44 -7.52
N THR A 232 2.63 -56.52 -6.75
CA THR A 232 3.83 -56.85 -5.96
C THR A 232 3.86 -55.95 -4.73
N SER A 233 3.90 -56.57 -3.56
CA SER A 233 3.96 -55.94 -2.23
C SER A 233 5.36 -55.31 -1.98
N GLN A 234 5.60 -54.18 -2.58
CA GLN A 234 6.73 -53.29 -2.21
C GLN A 234 6.16 -51.95 -1.77
N PRO A 235 6.74 -51.29 -0.72
CA PRO A 235 6.29 -49.97 -0.30
C PRO A 235 6.44 -48.98 -1.46
N ALA A 236 5.37 -48.26 -1.78
CA ALA A 236 5.34 -47.24 -2.82
C ALA A 236 6.45 -46.20 -2.55
N VAL A 237 7.49 -46.25 -3.35
CA VAL A 237 8.47 -45.17 -3.45
C VAL A 237 7.72 -44.00 -4.06
N ALA A 238 7.62 -42.88 -3.36
CA ALA A 238 7.05 -41.67 -3.89
C ALA A 238 7.81 -41.29 -5.18
N THR A 239 7.16 -41.50 -6.32
CA THR A 239 7.71 -41.11 -7.62
C THR A 239 7.78 -39.59 -7.70
N SER A 240 8.97 -39.06 -7.85
CA SER A 240 9.18 -37.63 -8.11
C SER A 240 8.38 -37.20 -9.34
N PRO A 241 7.77 -35.99 -9.34
CA PRO A 241 7.06 -35.47 -10.50
C PRO A 241 7.97 -35.51 -11.73
N GLN A 242 7.45 -36.01 -12.85
CA GLN A 242 8.22 -36.07 -14.10
C GLN A 242 7.94 -34.81 -14.93
N PRO A 243 8.97 -34.20 -15.54
CA PRO A 243 8.76 -33.07 -16.44
C PRO A 243 8.00 -33.51 -17.69
N GLY A 244 6.89 -32.82 -17.96
CA GLY A 244 6.10 -33.01 -19.15
C GLY A 244 6.50 -32.08 -20.29
N LYS A 245 5.53 -31.46 -20.94
CA LYS A 245 5.73 -30.58 -22.10
C LYS A 245 6.00 -29.15 -21.64
N LEU A 246 7.03 -28.51 -22.22
CA LEU A 246 7.23 -27.06 -22.12
C LEU A 246 6.11 -26.34 -22.87
N MET A 247 5.41 -25.47 -22.17
CA MET A 247 4.36 -24.60 -22.70
C MET A 247 4.87 -23.17 -22.82
N ARG A 248 4.41 -22.49 -23.89
CA ARG A 248 4.58 -21.04 -24.06
C ARG A 248 3.23 -20.44 -24.41
N VAL A 249 2.85 -19.41 -23.70
CA VAL A 249 1.63 -18.65 -23.92
C VAL A 249 1.95 -17.16 -23.98
N MET A 250 1.20 -16.43 -24.77
CA MET A 250 1.36 -14.98 -24.93
C MET A 250 0.07 -14.28 -24.63
N SER A 251 0.16 -13.08 -24.06
CA SER A 251 -0.97 -12.15 -23.97
C SER A 251 -1.18 -11.43 -25.31
N ASP A 252 -2.35 -10.83 -25.47
CA ASP A 252 -2.57 -9.87 -26.54
C ASP A 252 -1.81 -8.57 -26.27
N PRO A 253 -1.33 -7.86 -27.31
CA PRO A 253 -0.84 -6.50 -27.15
C PRO A 253 -2.00 -5.55 -26.81
N LEU A 254 -1.74 -4.55 -25.95
CA LEU A 254 -2.78 -3.65 -25.47
C LEU A 254 -2.54 -2.23 -25.99
N PRO A 255 -3.49 -1.62 -26.71
CA PRO A 255 -3.41 -0.21 -27.08
C PRO A 255 -3.66 0.67 -25.85
N LEU A 256 -2.92 1.78 -25.75
CA LEU A 256 -3.12 2.80 -24.74
C LEU A 256 -2.98 4.19 -25.39
N LYS A 257 -4.00 5.01 -25.24
CA LYS A 257 -3.96 6.40 -25.71
C LYS A 257 -3.43 7.31 -24.62
N VAL A 258 -2.35 8.05 -24.90
CA VAL A 258 -1.76 8.99 -23.95
C VAL A 258 -2.09 10.41 -24.35
N LYS A 259 -2.91 11.08 -23.55
CA LYS A 259 -3.32 12.48 -23.74
C LYS A 259 -2.16 13.41 -23.36
N PRO A 260 -1.94 14.54 -24.08
CA PRO A 260 -1.00 15.57 -23.65
C PRO A 260 -1.49 16.28 -22.39
N GLN A 261 -0.60 16.99 -21.72
CA GLN A 261 -0.97 17.94 -20.66
C GLN A 261 -1.97 18.97 -21.23
N PRO A 262 -3.07 19.27 -20.52
CA PRO A 262 -4.03 20.29 -20.96
C PRO A 262 -3.41 21.68 -21.08
N GLU A 263 -3.76 22.42 -22.15
CA GLU A 263 -3.20 23.75 -22.42
C GLU A 263 -3.48 24.78 -21.31
N HIS A 264 -4.59 24.60 -20.58
CA HIS A 264 -4.99 25.49 -19.49
C HIS A 264 -4.36 25.13 -18.12
N TYR A 265 -3.53 24.08 -18.07
CA TYR A 265 -2.75 23.82 -16.84
C TYR A 265 -1.71 24.94 -16.64
N PRO A 266 -1.57 25.50 -15.41
CA PRO A 266 -0.71 26.65 -15.18
C PRO A 266 0.75 26.38 -15.59
N ALA A 267 1.31 27.29 -16.38
CA ALA A 267 2.71 27.26 -16.75
C ALA A 267 3.59 27.42 -15.49
N ASN A 268 4.76 26.79 -15.48
CA ASN A 268 5.72 26.80 -14.36
C ASN A 268 5.23 26.13 -13.06
N THR A 269 4.15 25.35 -13.13
CA THR A 269 3.65 24.52 -12.04
C THR A 269 4.01 23.08 -12.32
N PRO A 270 4.48 22.29 -11.33
CA PRO A 270 4.74 20.85 -11.53
C PRO A 270 3.50 20.15 -12.06
N TRP A 271 3.67 19.33 -13.11
CA TRP A 271 2.58 18.54 -13.66
C TRP A 271 2.27 17.34 -12.76
N LEU A 272 1.10 17.33 -12.15
CA LEU A 272 0.67 16.32 -11.18
C LEU A 272 -0.67 15.73 -11.60
N PRO A 273 -0.71 14.79 -12.55
CA PRO A 273 -1.93 14.12 -12.97
C PRO A 273 -2.28 12.98 -12.00
N ALA A 274 -3.06 13.27 -10.98
CA ALA A 274 -3.43 12.36 -9.92
C ALA A 274 -4.93 12.05 -9.90
N ARG A 275 -5.32 10.97 -9.23
CA ARG A 275 -6.73 10.68 -8.90
C ARG A 275 -7.19 11.46 -7.68
N SER A 276 -6.29 11.65 -6.73
CA SER A 276 -6.50 12.53 -5.57
C SER A 276 -5.14 12.99 -5.02
N ILE A 277 -5.10 14.21 -4.47
CA ILE A 277 -3.97 14.68 -3.68
C ILE A 277 -4.48 15.19 -2.34
N THR A 278 -3.84 14.75 -1.26
CA THR A 278 -4.11 15.23 0.10
C THR A 278 -2.85 15.82 0.71
N LEU A 279 -3.04 16.93 1.42
CA LEU A 279 -2.00 17.57 2.23
C LEU A 279 -2.35 17.40 3.70
N SER A 280 -1.37 17.16 4.53
CA SER A 280 -1.51 17.20 5.99
C SER A 280 -0.32 17.88 6.63
N GLU A 281 -0.56 18.49 7.77
CA GLU A 281 0.42 19.21 8.58
C GLU A 281 0.35 18.71 10.02
N ASN A 282 1.50 18.55 10.63
CA ASN A 282 1.62 18.24 12.05
C ASN A 282 2.73 19.05 12.70
N TRP A 283 2.50 19.46 13.95
CA TRP A 283 3.44 20.23 14.75
C TRP A 283 3.82 19.46 16.02
N SER A 284 5.10 19.51 16.40
CA SER A 284 5.60 18.89 17.64
C SER A 284 6.73 19.76 18.23
N PRO A 285 6.61 20.21 19.49
CA PRO A 285 5.42 20.23 20.33
C PRO A 285 4.31 21.13 19.77
N ASP A 286 3.15 21.20 20.48
CA ASP A 286 2.03 22.09 20.12
C ASP A 286 2.52 23.55 20.04
N PRO A 287 2.33 24.25 18.90
CA PRO A 287 2.81 25.61 18.69
C PRO A 287 2.07 26.66 19.53
N ALA A 288 0.97 26.33 20.22
CA ALA A 288 0.19 27.27 21.02
C ALA A 288 0.95 27.89 22.20
N HIS A 289 2.04 27.28 22.67
CA HIS A 289 2.82 27.71 23.84
C HIS A 289 4.31 27.89 23.52
N THR A 290 4.62 28.61 22.45
CA THR A 290 5.98 28.77 21.95
C THR A 290 6.69 29.97 22.59
N GLN A 291 7.97 29.81 22.92
CA GLN A 291 8.85 30.87 23.38
C GLN A 291 10.02 31.09 22.42
N ILE A 292 10.69 32.24 22.54
CA ILE A 292 11.92 32.50 21.77
C ILE A 292 12.93 31.39 22.07
N GLY A 293 13.52 30.83 21.02
CA GLY A 293 14.55 29.76 21.14
C GLY A 293 14.01 28.36 21.25
N ASP A 294 12.70 28.17 21.40
CA ASP A 294 12.09 26.83 21.37
C ASP A 294 12.23 26.22 19.96
N SER A 295 12.40 24.91 19.90
CA SER A 295 12.42 24.17 18.65
C SER A 295 11.06 23.56 18.37
N LEU A 296 10.40 23.99 17.31
CA LEU A 296 9.16 23.43 16.81
C LEU A 296 9.46 22.58 15.58
N THR A 297 9.03 21.34 15.55
CA THR A 297 9.09 20.50 14.34
C THR A 297 7.79 20.63 13.58
N ARG A 298 7.86 21.14 12.35
CA ARG A 298 6.78 21.14 11.37
C ARG A 298 6.95 19.96 10.43
N THR A 299 5.94 19.11 10.31
CA THR A 299 5.93 17.99 9.37
C THR A 299 4.82 18.24 8.35
N LEU A 300 5.18 18.30 7.08
CA LEU A 300 4.27 18.41 5.95
C LEU A 300 4.26 17.07 5.19
N VAL A 301 3.08 16.58 4.86
CA VAL A 301 2.94 15.34 4.07
C VAL A 301 2.01 15.60 2.89
N ILE A 302 2.50 15.29 1.69
CA ILE A 302 1.68 15.18 0.49
C ILE A 302 1.52 13.71 0.14
N LYS A 303 0.26 13.27 -0.09
CA LYS A 303 -0.06 11.94 -0.60
C LYS A 303 -0.85 12.07 -1.88
N ALA A 304 -0.49 11.29 -2.90
CA ALA A 304 -1.15 11.30 -4.19
C ALA A 304 -1.52 9.88 -4.63
N GLU A 305 -2.79 9.65 -4.94
CA GLU A 305 -3.24 8.43 -5.61
C GLU A 305 -2.95 8.53 -7.11
N GLY A 306 -2.28 7.51 -7.66
CA GLY A 306 -1.94 7.44 -9.07
C GLY A 306 -0.65 8.14 -9.45
N LEU A 307 0.14 8.60 -8.48
CA LEU A 307 1.49 9.09 -8.68
C LEU A 307 2.48 8.31 -7.80
N SER A 308 3.70 8.14 -8.30
CA SER A 308 4.82 7.67 -7.51
C SER A 308 5.38 8.81 -6.65
N SER A 309 5.91 8.50 -5.47
CA SER A 309 6.56 9.48 -4.59
C SER A 309 7.67 10.27 -5.28
N ALA A 310 8.35 9.69 -6.26
CA ALA A 310 9.38 10.36 -7.05
C ALA A 310 8.84 11.43 -8.01
N GLN A 311 7.53 11.45 -8.29
CA GLN A 311 6.88 12.50 -9.09
C GLN A 311 6.41 13.68 -8.23
N LEU A 312 6.37 13.52 -6.89
CA LEU A 312 5.91 14.56 -5.99
C LEU A 312 6.98 15.64 -5.82
N PRO A 313 6.64 16.91 -6.08
CA PRO A 313 7.58 18.02 -5.93
C PRO A 313 7.91 18.28 -4.47
N PRO A 314 9.02 18.96 -4.17
CA PRO A 314 9.24 19.58 -2.86
C PRO A 314 8.08 20.49 -2.49
N LEU A 315 7.67 20.43 -1.21
CA LEU A 315 6.69 21.35 -0.66
C LEU A 315 7.33 22.72 -0.38
N PRO A 316 6.55 23.82 -0.38
CA PRO A 316 7.08 25.14 -0.07
C PRO A 316 7.73 25.16 1.32
N ALA A 317 8.97 25.62 1.38
CA ALA A 317 9.70 25.81 2.62
C ALA A 317 9.10 26.93 3.47
N THR A 318 9.15 26.79 4.81
CA THR A 318 8.79 27.90 5.72
C THR A 318 9.89 28.97 5.71
N ASP A 319 9.84 29.86 4.74
CA ASP A 319 10.78 30.96 4.62
C ASP A 319 10.22 32.23 5.29
N VAL A 320 10.40 32.32 6.61
CA VAL A 320 9.95 33.44 7.44
C VAL A 320 11.13 34.00 8.22
N SER A 321 11.45 35.26 8.04
CA SER A 321 12.64 35.92 8.65
C SER A 321 12.67 35.86 10.19
N ALA A 322 11.52 35.71 10.82
CA ALA A 322 11.37 35.55 12.27
C ALA A 322 11.67 34.14 12.78
N LEU A 323 11.93 33.17 11.88
CA LEU A 323 12.21 31.78 12.18
C LEU A 323 13.59 31.38 11.63
N ARG A 324 14.38 30.70 12.43
CA ARG A 324 15.52 29.92 11.92
C ARG A 324 15.02 28.55 11.52
N ARG A 325 15.29 28.18 10.28
CA ARG A 325 14.81 26.93 9.68
C ARG A 325 15.95 25.93 9.55
N TYR A 326 15.71 24.70 9.97
CA TYR A 326 16.62 23.55 9.84
C TYR A 326 15.85 22.41 9.15
N PRO A 327 15.98 22.27 7.82
CA PRO A 327 15.28 21.23 7.09
C PRO A 327 15.91 19.87 7.32
N ASP A 328 15.08 18.84 7.43
CA ASP A 328 15.49 17.43 7.42
C ASP A 328 15.44 16.86 5.99
N GLN A 329 15.97 15.65 5.80
CA GLN A 329 15.86 14.96 4.52
C GLN A 329 14.41 14.49 4.27
N PRO A 330 13.85 14.75 3.08
CA PRO A 330 12.50 14.29 2.75
C PRO A 330 12.42 12.77 2.73
N GLN A 331 11.32 12.23 3.26
CA GLN A 331 11.03 10.81 3.21
C GLN A 331 10.03 10.53 2.09
N LEU A 332 10.40 9.61 1.20
CA LEU A 332 9.59 9.19 0.07
C LEU A 332 9.13 7.75 0.28
N SER A 333 7.85 7.49 0.08
CA SER A 333 7.32 6.14 0.17
C SER A 333 6.26 5.88 -0.90
N ASN A 334 6.17 4.63 -1.35
CA ASN A 334 5.18 4.15 -2.28
C ASN A 334 4.40 3.02 -1.64
N GLN A 335 3.08 3.08 -1.69
CA GLN A 335 2.19 2.04 -1.21
C GLN A 335 1.30 1.55 -2.34
N ALA A 336 1.29 0.23 -2.59
CA ALA A 336 0.35 -0.36 -3.52
C ALA A 336 -1.06 -0.40 -2.91
N SER A 337 -2.06 -0.08 -3.72
CA SER A 337 -3.49 -0.15 -3.38
C SER A 337 -4.26 -0.91 -4.46
N GLU A 338 -5.55 -1.14 -4.24
CA GLU A 338 -6.44 -1.75 -5.24
C GLU A 338 -6.51 -0.95 -6.54
N ARG A 339 -6.38 0.39 -6.46
CA ARG A 339 -6.43 1.29 -7.62
C ARG A 339 -5.05 1.63 -8.20
N GLY A 340 -3.97 1.07 -7.67
CA GLY A 340 -2.62 1.33 -8.14
C GLY A 340 -1.71 1.86 -7.03
N LEU A 341 -0.83 2.78 -7.35
CA LEU A 341 0.17 3.31 -6.43
C LEU A 341 -0.33 4.57 -5.72
N VAL A 342 -0.02 4.65 -4.44
CA VAL A 342 -0.14 5.87 -3.64
C VAL A 342 1.28 6.30 -3.26
N GLY A 343 1.73 7.40 -3.86
CA GLY A 343 3.00 8.03 -3.50
C GLY A 343 2.82 8.98 -2.33
N SER A 344 3.81 9.01 -1.43
CA SER A 344 3.85 9.95 -0.31
C SER A 344 5.23 10.61 -0.22
N ARG A 345 5.22 11.92 0.03
CA ARG A 345 6.41 12.69 0.36
C ARG A 345 6.18 13.41 1.67
N GLU A 346 7.04 13.16 2.63
CA GLU A 346 7.05 13.78 3.95
C GLU A 346 8.26 14.68 4.06
N GLU A 347 8.05 15.94 4.44
CA GLU A 347 9.09 16.93 4.71
C GLU A 347 8.99 17.39 6.14
N ARG A 348 10.12 17.39 6.83
CA ARG A 348 10.27 17.85 8.20
C ARG A 348 11.22 19.03 8.24
N GLU A 349 10.89 20.00 9.07
CA GLU A 349 11.75 21.13 9.36
C GLU A 349 11.63 21.53 10.83
N ALA A 350 12.77 21.78 11.47
CA ALA A 350 12.77 22.40 12.78
C ALA A 350 12.78 23.93 12.59
N LEU A 351 11.86 24.60 13.27
CA LEU A 351 11.66 26.05 13.23
C LEU A 351 11.92 26.60 14.62
N VAL A 352 12.83 27.58 14.70
CA VAL A 352 13.22 28.23 15.97
C VAL A 352 12.93 29.71 15.90
N PRO A 353 11.95 30.24 16.66
CA PRO A 353 11.64 31.65 16.71
C PRO A 353 12.80 32.46 17.26
N ASN A 354 13.15 33.56 16.58
CA ASN A 354 14.23 34.47 16.96
C ASN A 354 13.75 35.81 17.53
N ARG A 355 12.43 36.04 17.57
CA ARG A 355 11.80 37.24 18.14
C ARG A 355 10.43 36.87 18.74
N PRO A 356 9.96 37.69 19.75
CA PRO A 356 8.63 37.51 20.30
C PRO A 356 7.57 38.15 19.41
N GLY A 357 6.31 37.82 19.65
CA GLY A 357 5.12 38.36 18.99
C GLY A 357 4.49 37.41 18.00
N ALA A 358 3.60 37.90 17.17
CA ALA A 358 2.92 37.16 16.14
C ALA A 358 3.88 36.87 14.95
N ILE A 359 3.97 35.64 14.54
CA ILE A 359 4.73 35.18 13.37
C ILE A 359 3.79 34.43 12.44
N ASP A 360 3.58 34.96 11.25
CA ASP A 360 2.69 34.36 10.27
C ASP A 360 3.42 33.30 9.43
N ILE A 361 2.88 32.10 9.42
CA ILE A 361 3.29 30.99 8.57
C ILE A 361 2.38 30.99 7.34
N PRO A 362 2.92 31.05 6.12
CA PRO A 362 2.12 31.12 4.91
C PRO A 362 1.34 29.82 4.68
N ALA A 363 0.22 29.94 3.96
CA ALA A 363 -0.53 28.79 3.44
C ALA A 363 0.34 27.98 2.47
N VAL A 364 0.09 26.68 2.39
CA VAL A 364 0.67 25.79 1.38
C VAL A 364 -0.40 25.45 0.38
N ASP A 365 -0.14 25.65 -0.91
CA ASP A 365 -1.06 25.32 -2.00
C ASP A 365 -0.34 24.45 -3.04
N VAL A 366 -1.00 23.35 -3.44
CA VAL A 366 -0.54 22.44 -4.47
C VAL A 366 -1.61 22.34 -5.54
N VAL A 367 -1.24 22.75 -6.75
CA VAL A 367 -2.08 22.67 -7.93
C VAL A 367 -1.86 21.32 -8.61
N TRP A 368 -2.94 20.64 -9.01
CA TRP A 368 -2.85 19.34 -9.64
C TRP A 368 -4.02 19.10 -10.61
N TRP A 369 -3.91 18.08 -11.46
CA TRP A 369 -4.94 17.68 -12.40
C TRP A 369 -5.67 16.46 -11.90
N ASN A 370 -6.97 16.58 -11.63
CA ASN A 370 -7.83 15.45 -11.27
C ASN A 370 -8.12 14.63 -12.53
N THR A 371 -7.50 13.44 -12.61
CA THR A 371 -7.65 12.55 -13.77
C THR A 371 -8.98 11.80 -13.80
N LEU A 372 -9.75 11.79 -12.70
CA LEU A 372 -11.07 11.17 -12.62
C LEU A 372 -12.17 12.12 -13.13
N GLU A 373 -12.06 13.39 -12.76
CA GLU A 373 -13.07 14.40 -13.06
C GLU A 373 -12.66 15.34 -14.19
N ASP A 374 -11.41 15.17 -14.67
CA ASP A 374 -10.85 15.88 -15.84
C ASP A 374 -10.82 17.40 -15.68
N HIS A 375 -10.40 17.88 -14.51
CA HIS A 375 -10.26 19.31 -14.21
C HIS A 375 -9.09 19.65 -13.28
N LEU A 376 -8.77 20.96 -13.22
CA LEU A 376 -7.76 21.51 -12.33
C LEU A 376 -8.28 21.56 -10.91
N GLU A 377 -7.47 21.10 -9.94
CA GLU A 377 -7.77 21.17 -8.52
C GLU A 377 -6.63 21.76 -7.70
N HIS A 378 -6.96 22.17 -6.49
CA HIS A 378 -6.06 22.70 -5.49
C HIS A 378 -6.21 21.92 -4.17
N SER A 379 -5.08 21.50 -3.62
CA SER A 379 -4.99 21.00 -2.25
C SER A 379 -4.22 22.00 -1.42
N SER A 380 -4.82 22.51 -0.34
CA SER A 380 -4.21 23.59 0.43
C SER A 380 -4.24 23.32 1.93
N LEU A 381 -3.23 23.87 2.62
CA LEU A 381 -3.20 24.02 4.07
C LEU A 381 -3.34 25.51 4.41
N PRO A 382 -4.14 25.86 5.43
CA PRO A 382 -4.33 27.26 5.79
C PRO A 382 -3.05 27.90 6.34
N ALA A 383 -2.97 29.24 6.27
CA ALA A 383 -1.95 30.00 6.97
C ALA A 383 -2.17 29.90 8.50
N HIS A 384 -1.09 29.89 9.26
CA HIS A 384 -1.09 29.88 10.72
C HIS A 384 -0.35 31.09 11.30
N THR A 385 -0.77 31.57 12.47
CA THR A 385 -0.05 32.57 13.23
C THR A 385 0.48 31.97 14.52
N LEU A 386 1.79 31.88 14.66
CA LEU A 386 2.46 31.49 15.91
C LEU A 386 2.48 32.68 16.87
N GLN A 387 2.05 32.48 18.12
CA GLN A 387 2.19 33.46 19.18
C GLN A 387 3.42 33.14 20.03
N VAL A 388 4.49 33.87 19.83
CA VAL A 388 5.78 33.65 20.47
C VAL A 388 5.95 34.55 21.68
N SER A 389 6.09 33.96 22.86
CA SER A 389 6.36 34.68 24.10
C SER A 389 7.88 34.93 24.33
N THR A 390 8.21 35.85 25.19
CA THR A 390 9.59 36.04 25.62
C THR A 390 10.07 34.86 26.46
N ASN A 391 11.33 34.48 26.31
CA ASN A 391 11.97 33.47 27.13
C ASN A 391 12.83 34.15 28.22
N PRO A 392 12.40 34.10 29.52
CA PRO A 392 13.17 34.74 30.59
C PRO A 392 14.57 34.17 30.78
N ALA A 393 14.80 32.92 30.41
CA ALA A 393 16.11 32.28 30.52
C ALA A 393 17.14 32.85 29.55
N LEU A 394 16.73 33.42 28.41
CA LEU A 394 17.60 34.08 27.45
C LEU A 394 17.88 35.57 27.80
N ALA A 395 17.13 36.12 28.76
CA ALA A 395 17.30 37.52 29.17
C ALA A 395 18.44 37.72 30.19
N VAL A 396 19.04 36.68 30.72
CA VAL A 396 20.03 36.72 31.83
C VAL A 396 21.45 37.03 31.33
N ASP A 397 21.74 36.96 30.04
CA ASP A 397 23.09 37.10 29.47
C ASP A 397 23.40 38.47 28.85
N MET A 398 22.67 39.55 29.20
CA MET A 398 23.09 40.91 28.86
C MET A 398 23.97 41.43 29.99
N PRO A 399 25.30 41.64 29.80
CA PRO A 399 26.10 42.26 30.84
C PRO A 399 25.58 43.70 31.05
N VAL A 400 25.16 43.99 32.27
CA VAL A 400 24.85 45.36 32.71
C VAL A 400 26.11 46.19 32.55
N SER A 401 26.15 47.04 31.56
CA SER A 401 27.20 48.09 31.42
C SER A 401 27.03 49.09 32.58
N ASP A 402 27.72 48.82 33.66
CA ASP A 402 27.78 49.70 34.80
C ASP A 402 28.61 50.93 34.43
N ASN A 403 27.91 51.99 34.00
CA ASN A 403 28.48 53.28 33.66
C ASN A 403 28.57 54.12 34.95
N SER A 404 29.38 53.67 35.91
CA SER A 404 29.71 54.48 37.08
C SER A 404 30.69 55.59 36.66
N GLY A 405 30.10 56.76 36.46
CA GLY A 405 30.83 58.03 36.19
C GLY A 405 31.84 58.35 37.30
N VAL A 406 33.10 58.33 36.94
CA VAL A 406 34.15 58.91 37.75
C VAL A 406 34.16 60.46 37.48
N THR A 407 33.65 61.22 38.44
CA THR A 407 33.85 62.69 38.49
C THR A 407 35.23 62.88 39.07
N VAL A 408 36.16 63.42 38.24
CA VAL A 408 37.43 63.91 38.72
C VAL A 408 37.22 65.40 38.94
N ILE A 409 37.34 65.78 40.23
CA ILE A 409 37.50 67.18 40.66
C ILE A 409 38.99 67.40 40.90
N GLY A 410 39.58 68.40 40.27
CA GLY A 410 40.93 68.88 40.54
C GLY A 410 41.49 69.77 39.43
#